data_fd6f6ab69d84304998e83b79c761c023
#
_entry.id   fd6f6ab69d84304998e83b79c761c023
#
_cell.length_a   1.000
_cell.length_b   1.000
_cell.length_c   1.000
_cell.angle_alpha   90.00
_cell.angle_beta   90.00
_cell.angle_gamma   90.00
#
_symmetry.space_group_name_H-M   'P 1'
#
loop_
_entity.id
_entity.type
_entity.pdbx_description
1 polymer ?
#
loop_
_entity_poly.entity_id
_entity_poly.type
_entity_poly.pdbx_seq_one_letter_code
_entity_poly.pdbx_strand_id
1 'polypeptide(L)'
;MKLIFGCDPAAFHFYKRLVAAMKKEGYEIEDVGCTSSEEPDGGKFAEIAEAVAEKVISGEGDYGFLMCGTGQGMAMAANKVPGIRAVLCYDVLPAVLSKNDNNGNILCTGAWMMEKQGIEFTMSMIKAWLFSSYTGTHEDGMAALKRLDDKKYEVR
;
A
#
# COMPACT_ATOMS: atom_id res chain seq x y z
N MET A 1 5.29 2.82 15.62
CA MET A 1 4.68 2.30 14.36
C MET A 1 5.65 2.59 13.24
N LYS A 2 6.20 1.55 12.64
CA LYS A 2 7.12 1.64 11.51
C LYS A 2 6.38 1.32 10.22
N LEU A 3 6.49 2.18 9.21
CA LEU A 3 5.81 2.07 7.93
C LEU A 3 6.82 1.72 6.82
N ILE A 4 6.45 0.79 5.95
CA ILE A 4 7.24 0.43 4.77
C ILE A 4 6.59 1.05 3.55
N PHE A 5 7.28 1.99 2.93
CA PHE A 5 6.78 2.73 1.78
C PHE A 5 7.52 2.36 0.49
N GLY A 6 6.82 2.32 -0.63
CA GLY A 6 7.41 2.07 -1.93
C GLY A 6 6.68 2.79 -3.07
N CYS A 7 7.42 3.24 -4.07
CA CYS A 7 6.87 3.77 -5.30
C CYS A 7 7.68 3.30 -6.52
N ASP A 8 7.02 3.23 -7.67
CA ASP A 8 7.68 3.10 -8.96
C ASP A 8 8.07 4.48 -9.56
N PRO A 9 8.78 4.52 -10.69
CA PRO A 9 9.18 5.76 -11.33
C PRO A 9 8.02 6.70 -11.69
N ALA A 10 6.84 6.18 -12.03
CA ALA A 10 5.67 6.98 -12.41
C ALA A 10 5.12 7.84 -11.26
N ALA A 11 5.36 7.43 -10.02
CA ALA A 11 4.91 8.16 -8.83
C ALA A 11 6.00 9.02 -8.18
N PHE A 12 7.25 8.89 -8.62
CA PHE A 12 8.44 9.36 -7.91
C PHE A 12 8.33 10.77 -7.32
N HIS A 13 8.00 11.76 -8.13
CA HIS A 13 8.02 13.16 -7.69
C HIS A 13 6.95 13.48 -6.64
N PHE A 14 5.73 12.99 -6.83
CA PHE A 14 4.66 13.17 -5.85
C PHE A 14 4.96 12.40 -4.57
N TYR A 15 5.37 11.15 -4.71
CA TYR A 15 5.69 10.27 -3.61
C TYR A 15 6.81 10.81 -2.71
N LYS A 16 7.91 11.32 -3.29
CA LYS A 16 9.02 11.89 -2.47
C LYS A 16 8.57 13.11 -1.66
N ARG A 17 7.70 13.96 -2.21
CA ARG A 17 7.09 15.06 -1.45
C ARG A 17 6.20 14.55 -0.31
N LEU A 18 5.40 13.51 -0.58
CA LEU A 18 4.55 12.88 0.42
C LEU A 18 5.37 12.27 1.57
N VAL A 19 6.40 11.49 1.25
CA VAL A 19 7.30 10.88 2.25
C VAL A 19 7.97 11.95 3.12
N ALA A 20 8.47 13.03 2.50
CA ALA A 20 9.08 14.14 3.23
C ALA A 20 8.08 14.80 4.19
N ALA A 21 6.84 15.02 3.76
CA ALA A 21 5.79 15.61 4.60
C ALA A 21 5.41 14.69 5.76
N MET A 22 5.25 13.39 5.52
CA MET A 22 4.95 12.40 6.56
C MET A 22 6.09 12.30 7.59
N LYS A 23 7.34 12.24 7.14
CA LYS A 23 8.51 12.22 8.04
C LYS A 23 8.60 13.49 8.88
N LYS A 24 8.25 14.65 8.34
CA LYS A 24 8.20 15.93 9.07
C LYS A 24 7.16 15.90 10.20
N GLU A 25 6.08 15.18 10.05
CA GLU A 25 5.08 14.93 11.11
C GLU A 25 5.50 13.84 12.11
N GLY A 26 6.69 13.25 11.97
CA GLY A 26 7.24 12.29 12.93
C GLY A 26 6.95 10.82 12.61
N TYR A 27 6.44 10.49 11.42
CA TYR A 27 6.25 9.09 11.02
C TYR A 27 7.59 8.43 10.73
N GLU A 28 7.79 7.24 11.29
CA GLU A 28 8.92 6.38 10.99
C GLU A 28 8.65 5.62 9.69
N ILE A 29 9.36 6.00 8.62
CA ILE A 29 9.18 5.45 7.28
C ILE A 29 10.49 4.88 6.77
N GLU A 30 10.50 3.58 6.46
CA GLU A 30 11.48 2.93 5.62
C GLU A 30 11.01 3.00 4.17
N ASP A 31 11.80 3.65 3.31
CA ASP A 31 11.50 3.85 1.89
C ASP A 31 12.30 2.84 1.06
N VAL A 32 11.60 1.89 0.46
CA VAL A 32 12.16 0.87 -0.46
C VAL A 32 11.74 1.11 -1.92
N GLY A 33 11.22 2.30 -2.21
CA GLY A 33 10.81 2.70 -3.56
C GLY A 33 11.99 2.96 -4.50
N CYS A 34 11.68 3.30 -5.74
CA CYS A 34 12.67 3.68 -6.73
C CYS A 34 13.47 4.93 -6.28
N THR A 35 14.69 5.04 -6.78
CA THR A 35 15.62 6.13 -6.42
C THR A 35 15.58 7.30 -7.40
N SER A 36 15.00 7.09 -8.59
CA SER A 36 14.87 8.09 -9.65
C SER A 36 13.59 7.88 -10.47
N SER A 37 13.05 8.97 -11.03
CA SER A 37 11.97 8.92 -12.02
C SER A 37 12.42 8.39 -13.39
N GLU A 38 13.72 8.28 -13.61
CA GLU A 38 14.32 7.81 -14.87
C GLU A 38 14.72 6.33 -14.84
N GLU A 39 14.46 5.63 -13.72
CA GLU A 39 14.69 4.20 -13.67
C GLU A 39 13.82 3.48 -14.72
N PRO A 40 14.34 2.41 -15.39
CA PRO A 40 13.53 1.61 -16.27
C PRO A 40 12.30 1.03 -15.54
N ASP A 41 11.11 1.22 -16.10
CA ASP A 41 9.85 0.81 -15.46
C ASP A 41 9.55 -0.71 -15.60
N GLY A 42 10.31 -1.43 -16.42
CA GLY A 42 10.09 -2.82 -16.79
C GLY A 42 9.89 -3.81 -15.63
N GLY A 43 8.72 -3.80 -15.02
CA GLY A 43 8.38 -4.68 -13.89
C GLY A 43 8.68 -4.10 -12.51
N LYS A 44 9.25 -2.93 -12.42
CA LYS A 44 9.69 -2.28 -11.18
C LYS A 44 8.57 -2.14 -10.14
N PHE A 45 7.35 -1.84 -10.58
CA PHE A 45 6.19 -1.76 -9.69
C PHE A 45 5.94 -3.09 -8.95
N ALA A 46 6.16 -4.23 -9.61
CA ALA A 46 5.93 -5.54 -9.00
C ALA A 46 7.03 -5.91 -8.00
N GLU A 47 8.31 -5.66 -8.35
CA GLU A 47 9.46 -5.90 -7.48
C GLU A 47 9.37 -5.06 -6.18
N ILE A 48 9.00 -3.78 -6.31
CA ILE A 48 8.86 -2.89 -5.16
C ILE A 48 7.65 -3.30 -4.31
N ALA A 49 6.54 -3.68 -4.93
CA ALA A 49 5.37 -4.15 -4.21
C ALA A 49 5.64 -5.44 -3.42
N GLU A 50 6.40 -6.36 -4.00
CA GLU A 50 6.88 -7.58 -3.33
C GLU A 50 7.79 -7.23 -2.13
N ALA A 51 8.78 -6.35 -2.31
CA ALA A 51 9.68 -5.95 -1.24
C ALA A 51 8.96 -5.29 -0.05
N VAL A 52 7.95 -4.44 -0.31
CA VAL A 52 7.11 -3.87 0.75
C VAL A 52 6.29 -4.97 1.43
N ALA A 53 5.68 -5.86 0.64
CA ALA A 53 4.85 -6.95 1.14
C ALA A 53 5.63 -7.90 2.05
N GLU A 54 6.82 -8.32 1.66
CA GLU A 54 7.70 -9.19 2.45
C GLU A 54 8.07 -8.57 3.79
N LYS A 55 8.40 -7.27 3.81
CA LYS A 55 8.73 -6.57 5.06
C LYS A 55 7.54 -6.41 6.00
N VAL A 56 6.33 -6.28 5.46
CA VAL A 56 5.10 -6.25 6.27
C VAL A 56 4.79 -7.63 6.84
N ILE A 57 4.93 -8.69 6.04
CA ILE A 57 4.65 -10.07 6.48
C ILE A 57 5.71 -10.58 7.47
N SER A 58 6.98 -10.22 7.29
CA SER A 58 8.05 -10.59 8.24
C SER A 58 7.95 -9.85 9.59
N GLY A 59 7.12 -8.80 9.66
CA GLY A 59 7.01 -7.97 10.87
C GLY A 59 8.12 -6.91 11.00
N GLU A 60 8.89 -6.66 9.94
CA GLU A 60 9.87 -5.57 9.90
C GLU A 60 9.20 -4.19 9.88
N GLY A 61 7.94 -4.13 9.41
CA GLY A 61 7.09 -2.96 9.47
C GLY A 61 5.66 -3.32 9.84
N ASP A 62 4.95 -2.38 10.47
CA ASP A 62 3.58 -2.59 10.91
C ASP A 62 2.58 -2.55 9.75
N TYR A 63 2.81 -1.65 8.79
CA TYR A 63 1.95 -1.42 7.61
C TYR A 63 2.77 -1.00 6.40
N GLY A 64 2.23 -1.29 5.21
CA GLY A 64 2.79 -0.86 3.93
C GLY A 64 2.00 0.27 3.26
N PHE A 65 2.72 1.06 2.45
CA PHE A 65 2.12 2.02 1.53
C PHE A 65 2.80 1.92 0.18
N LEU A 66 2.00 1.83 -0.89
CA LEU A 66 2.48 1.68 -2.26
C LEU A 66 1.86 2.72 -3.19
N MET A 67 2.67 3.30 -4.06
CA MET A 67 2.23 4.29 -5.03
C MET A 67 2.90 4.08 -6.39
N CYS A 68 2.07 3.88 -7.44
CA CYS A 68 2.51 3.98 -8.83
C CYS A 68 1.67 5.05 -9.55
N GLY A 69 1.65 5.08 -10.86
CA GLY A 69 0.81 6.02 -11.59
C GLY A 69 -0.66 5.94 -11.21
N THR A 70 -1.22 4.73 -11.21
CA THR A 70 -2.62 4.46 -10.85
C THR A 70 -2.81 3.74 -9.51
N GLY A 71 -1.78 3.10 -8.98
CA GLY A 71 -1.85 2.24 -7.79
C GLY A 71 -2.32 0.81 -8.07
N GLN A 72 -2.90 0.55 -9.24
CA GLN A 72 -3.53 -0.74 -9.56
C GLN A 72 -2.49 -1.87 -9.65
N GLY A 73 -1.43 -1.67 -10.43
CA GLY A 73 -0.38 -2.68 -10.64
C GLY A 73 0.27 -3.10 -9.32
N MET A 74 0.61 -2.13 -8.47
CA MET A 74 1.19 -2.42 -7.16
C MET A 74 0.23 -3.15 -6.22
N ALA A 75 -1.07 -2.79 -6.22
CA ALA A 75 -2.07 -3.50 -5.43
C ALA A 75 -2.23 -4.96 -5.90
N MET A 76 -2.25 -5.19 -7.22
CA MET A 76 -2.29 -6.55 -7.78
C MET A 76 -1.04 -7.36 -7.41
N ALA A 77 0.14 -6.76 -7.52
CA ALA A 77 1.41 -7.43 -7.21
C ALA A 77 1.50 -7.76 -5.72
N ALA A 78 1.25 -6.81 -4.84
CA ALA A 78 1.30 -7.02 -3.38
C ALA A 78 0.35 -8.13 -2.93
N ASN A 79 -0.86 -8.21 -3.49
CA ASN A 79 -1.83 -9.27 -3.19
C ASN A 79 -1.45 -10.66 -3.73
N LYS A 80 -0.32 -10.81 -4.43
CA LYS A 80 0.24 -12.13 -4.76
C LYS A 80 1.06 -12.73 -3.61
N VAL A 81 1.43 -11.92 -2.63
CA VAL A 81 2.16 -12.37 -1.45
C VAL A 81 1.14 -12.86 -0.40
N PRO A 82 1.19 -14.12 0.02
CA PRO A 82 0.26 -14.67 1.00
C PRO A 82 0.23 -13.85 2.30
N GLY A 83 -0.97 -13.61 2.83
CA GLY A 83 -1.18 -12.80 4.03
C GLY A 83 -1.27 -11.29 3.78
N ILE A 84 -0.99 -10.83 2.56
CA ILE A 84 -1.20 -9.43 2.19
C ILE A 84 -2.66 -9.16 1.80
N ARG A 85 -3.14 -8.05 2.28
CA ARG A 85 -4.45 -7.46 1.97
C ARG A 85 -4.22 -6.01 1.54
N ALA A 86 -3.66 -5.88 0.33
CA ALA A 86 -3.40 -4.59 -0.29
C ALA A 86 -4.69 -4.02 -0.85
N VAL A 87 -5.03 -2.81 -0.43
CA VAL A 87 -6.28 -2.12 -0.77
C VAL A 87 -5.97 -0.89 -1.62
N LEU A 88 -6.68 -0.74 -2.72
CA LEU A 88 -6.55 0.41 -3.61
C LEU A 88 -7.58 1.46 -3.27
N CYS A 89 -7.13 2.62 -2.80
CA CYS A 89 -8.01 3.71 -2.41
C CYS A 89 -7.55 5.05 -3.00
N TYR A 90 -8.53 5.89 -3.34
CA TYR A 90 -8.33 7.25 -3.83
C TYR A 90 -9.10 8.27 -2.97
N ASP A 91 -9.72 7.82 -1.88
CA ASP A 91 -10.48 8.66 -0.98
C ASP A 91 -10.39 8.14 0.47
N VAL A 92 -10.70 9.01 1.41
CA VAL A 92 -10.64 8.73 2.86
C VAL A 92 -11.61 7.63 3.27
N LEU A 93 -12.87 7.71 2.83
CA LEU A 93 -13.89 6.75 3.27
C LEU A 93 -13.57 5.29 2.86
N PRO A 94 -13.26 4.98 1.59
CA PRO A 94 -12.87 3.62 1.23
C PRO A 94 -11.58 3.17 1.95
N ALA A 95 -10.64 4.06 2.24
CA ALA A 95 -9.45 3.72 3.01
C ALA A 95 -9.82 3.27 4.43
N VAL A 96 -10.64 4.04 5.14
CA VAL A 96 -11.15 3.69 6.48
C VAL A 96 -11.89 2.35 6.46
N LEU A 97 -12.84 2.17 5.53
CA LEU A 97 -13.64 0.94 5.42
C LEU A 97 -12.77 -0.28 5.09
N SER A 98 -11.76 -0.12 4.25
CA SER A 98 -10.83 -1.21 3.93
C SER A 98 -10.06 -1.72 5.16
N LYS A 99 -9.81 -0.85 6.13
CA LYS A 99 -9.23 -1.21 7.42
C LYS A 99 -10.25 -1.85 8.34
N ASN A 100 -11.40 -1.20 8.50
CA ASN A 100 -12.44 -1.63 9.41
C ASN A 100 -13.03 -2.99 9.04
N ASP A 101 -13.32 -3.21 7.76
CA ASP A 101 -14.05 -4.38 7.29
C ASP A 101 -13.12 -5.50 6.80
N ASN A 102 -12.00 -5.15 6.18
CA ASN A 102 -11.12 -6.09 5.49
C ASN A 102 -9.72 -6.20 6.12
N ASN A 103 -9.47 -5.51 7.21
CA ASN A 103 -8.17 -5.53 7.91
C ASN A 103 -6.98 -5.32 6.95
N GLY A 104 -7.08 -4.35 6.03
CA GLY A 104 -6.03 -4.03 5.06
C GLY A 104 -4.70 -3.75 5.76
N ASN A 105 -3.61 -4.34 5.27
CA ASN A 105 -2.27 -4.15 5.83
C ASN A 105 -1.31 -3.42 4.87
N ILE A 106 -1.70 -3.21 3.63
CA ILE A 106 -1.01 -2.32 2.68
C ILE A 106 -2.06 -1.41 2.03
N LEU A 107 -1.82 -0.10 2.07
CA LEU A 107 -2.61 0.89 1.34
C LEU A 107 -1.91 1.22 0.02
N CYS A 108 -2.63 1.10 -1.08
CA CYS A 108 -2.16 1.47 -2.42
C CYS A 108 -2.93 2.67 -2.95
N THR A 109 -2.27 3.56 -3.67
CA THR A 109 -2.92 4.68 -4.36
C THR A 109 -2.13 5.09 -5.61
N GLY A 110 -2.71 5.98 -6.42
CA GLY A 110 -2.12 6.45 -7.67
C GLY A 110 -1.71 7.91 -7.62
N ALA A 111 -0.45 8.20 -7.96
CA ALA A 111 0.05 9.58 -8.02
C ALA A 111 -0.77 10.45 -8.97
N TRP A 112 -1.16 9.92 -10.13
CA TRP A 112 -1.94 10.66 -11.14
C TRP A 112 -3.33 11.07 -10.64
N MET A 113 -3.92 10.30 -9.71
CA MET A 113 -5.20 10.61 -9.07
C MET A 113 -5.00 11.57 -7.91
N MET A 114 -3.97 11.33 -7.09
CA MET A 114 -3.70 12.12 -5.89
C MET A 114 -3.08 13.49 -6.19
N GLU A 115 -2.43 13.67 -7.34
CA GLU A 115 -1.81 14.96 -7.68
C GLU A 115 -2.82 16.11 -7.73
N LYS A 116 -4.04 15.82 -8.18
CA LYS A 116 -5.16 16.80 -8.19
C LYS A 116 -5.71 17.08 -6.79
N GLN A 117 -5.65 16.11 -5.91
CA GLN A 117 -6.11 16.24 -4.52
C GLN A 117 -5.07 16.91 -3.62
N GLY A 118 -3.79 16.72 -3.95
CA GLY A 118 -2.66 17.30 -3.23
C GLY A 118 -2.13 16.42 -2.08
N ILE A 119 -0.98 16.82 -1.57
CA ILE A 119 -0.24 16.11 -0.51
C ILE A 119 -1.05 16.02 0.78
N GLU A 120 -1.67 17.12 1.22
CA GLU A 120 -2.44 17.20 2.47
C GLU A 120 -3.62 16.22 2.47
N PHE A 121 -4.35 16.12 1.35
CA PHE A 121 -5.44 15.18 1.22
C PHE A 121 -4.92 13.73 1.28
N THR A 122 -3.83 13.44 0.56
CA THR A 122 -3.22 12.09 0.55
C THR A 122 -2.74 11.70 1.95
N MET A 123 -2.12 12.62 2.68
CA MET A 123 -1.73 12.41 4.08
C MET A 123 -2.94 12.15 4.97
N SER A 124 -4.03 12.89 4.78
CA SER A 124 -5.26 12.71 5.55
C SER A 124 -5.87 11.33 5.31
N MET A 125 -5.87 10.85 4.07
CA MET A 125 -6.31 9.49 3.71
C MET A 125 -5.44 8.42 4.39
N ILE A 126 -4.11 8.55 4.31
CA ILE A 126 -3.17 7.61 4.95
C ILE A 126 -3.37 7.61 6.47
N LYS A 127 -3.46 8.79 7.10
CA LYS A 127 -3.66 8.92 8.55
C LYS A 127 -4.98 8.31 8.98
N ALA A 128 -6.07 8.60 8.28
CA ALA A 128 -7.38 8.01 8.57
C ALA A 128 -7.35 6.48 8.49
N TRP A 129 -6.68 5.93 7.49
CA TRP A 129 -6.47 4.48 7.36
C TRP A 129 -5.63 3.90 8.51
N LEU A 130 -4.48 4.53 8.85
CA LEU A 130 -3.58 4.07 9.91
C LEU A 130 -4.24 4.07 11.29
N PHE A 131 -5.10 5.05 11.58
CA PHE A 131 -5.78 5.18 12.86
C PHE A 131 -7.13 4.45 12.93
N SER A 132 -7.56 3.81 11.85
CA SER A 132 -8.70 2.91 11.84
C SER A 132 -8.31 1.53 12.36
N SER A 133 -9.26 0.80 12.92
CA SER A 133 -9.05 -0.54 13.46
C SER A 133 -10.01 -1.54 12.82
N TYR A 134 -9.54 -2.78 12.65
CA TYR A 134 -10.40 -3.87 12.22
C TYR A 134 -11.50 -4.11 13.26
N THR A 135 -12.74 -4.17 12.79
CA THR A 135 -13.91 -4.28 13.67
C THR A 135 -14.28 -5.72 14.05
N GLY A 136 -13.71 -6.71 13.35
CA GLY A 136 -14.12 -8.12 13.51
C GLY A 136 -15.45 -8.47 12.86
N THR A 137 -16.11 -7.53 12.17
CA THR A 137 -17.46 -7.75 11.60
C THR A 137 -17.49 -8.80 10.49
N HIS A 138 -16.36 -9.02 9.79
CA HIS A 138 -16.26 -9.91 8.63
C HIS A 138 -15.25 -11.04 8.81
N GLU A 139 -15.21 -11.67 9.99
CA GLU A 139 -14.25 -12.74 10.31
C GLU A 139 -14.32 -13.93 9.35
N ASP A 140 -15.53 -14.32 8.94
CA ASP A 140 -15.72 -15.41 7.96
C ASP A 140 -15.10 -15.06 6.59
N GLY A 141 -15.23 -13.82 6.16
CA GLY A 141 -14.59 -13.31 4.95
C GLY A 141 -13.07 -13.30 5.06
N MET A 142 -12.54 -12.89 6.21
CA MET A 142 -11.10 -12.90 6.46
C MET A 142 -10.53 -14.33 6.51
N ALA A 143 -11.25 -15.26 7.11
CA ALA A 143 -10.89 -16.67 7.09
C ALA A 143 -10.93 -17.26 5.66
N ALA A 144 -11.87 -16.81 4.83
CA ALA A 144 -11.93 -17.20 3.42
C ALA A 144 -10.72 -16.67 2.63
N LEU A 145 -10.31 -15.42 2.82
CA LEU A 145 -9.08 -14.87 2.20
C LEU A 145 -7.85 -15.69 2.59
N LYS A 146 -7.70 -16.03 3.87
CA LYS A 146 -6.59 -16.87 4.34
C LYS A 146 -6.57 -18.25 3.65
N ARG A 147 -7.72 -18.88 3.46
CA ARG A 147 -7.79 -20.15 2.71
C ARG A 147 -7.37 -20.01 1.24
N LEU A 148 -7.59 -18.84 0.63
CA LEU A 148 -7.16 -18.57 -0.75
C LEU A 148 -5.64 -18.41 -0.86
N ASP A 149 -4.96 -17.90 0.16
CA ASP A 149 -3.50 -17.82 0.21
C ASP A 149 -2.85 -19.20 0.11
N ASP A 150 -3.47 -20.20 0.73
CA ASP A 150 -2.96 -21.59 0.75
C ASP A 150 -3.34 -22.39 -0.50
N LYS A 151 -4.25 -21.88 -1.33
CA LYS A 151 -4.82 -22.62 -2.45
C LYS A 151 -3.96 -22.51 -3.71
N LYS A 152 -3.49 -23.66 -4.22
CA LYS A 152 -2.81 -23.73 -5.52
C LYS A 152 -3.84 -23.88 -6.64
N TYR A 153 -3.69 -23.07 -7.69
CA TYR A 153 -4.49 -23.14 -8.90
C TYR A 153 -3.61 -23.61 -10.07
N GLU A 154 -4.14 -24.53 -10.89
CA GLU A 154 -3.52 -24.84 -12.17
C GLU A 154 -3.84 -23.69 -13.15
N VAL A 155 -2.80 -23.03 -13.62
CA VAL A 155 -2.91 -21.97 -14.65
C VAL A 155 -2.98 -22.66 -16.01
N ARG A 156 -4.05 -22.38 -16.78
CA ARG A 156 -4.22 -22.89 -18.15
C ARG A 156 -3.45 -22.03 -19.15
#